data_ca511dcf84a53220cd0d98cc62bd6612
#
_entry.id   ca511dcf84a53220cd0d98cc62bd6612
#
_cell.length_a   1.000
_cell.length_b   1.000
_cell.length_c   1.000
_cell.angle_alpha   90.00
_cell.angle_beta   90.00
_cell.angle_gamma   90.00
#
_symmetry.space_group_name_H-M   'P 1'
#
loop_
_entity.id
_entity.type
_entity.pdbx_description
1 polymer ?
#
loop_
_entity_poly.entity_id
_entity_poly.type
_entity_poly.pdbx_seq_one_letter_code
_entity_poly.pdbx_strand_id
1 'polypeptide(L)'
;MIGIIFGSSMGNTEEAAGFLAENLGLENELLNVANCDAAKLNGFDKLILGVSTWGTGDLQDDWDAFDFGGLKLSGKTVAIFGMGDAESYADSFCGAMGKLYDEVVKAGANVVGAVSVDGYKFDESEAVRGGKFVGLPLDADNESEKTEPRISAWIEQIKPHFA
;
A
#
# COMPACT_ATOMS: atom_id res chain seq x y z
N MET A 1 -10.45 9.35 12.25
CA MET A 1 -10.79 9.10 10.83
C MET A 1 -9.63 8.39 10.15
N ILE A 2 -9.92 7.36 9.39
CA ILE A 2 -8.94 6.60 8.62
C ILE A 2 -8.84 7.21 7.22
N GLY A 3 -7.61 7.50 6.76
CA GLY A 3 -7.37 7.94 5.40
C GLY A 3 -6.92 6.74 4.55
N ILE A 4 -7.59 6.50 3.43
CA ILE A 4 -7.16 5.53 2.42
C ILE A 4 -6.65 6.34 1.24
N ILE A 5 -5.32 6.34 1.05
CA ILE A 5 -4.64 7.22 0.11
C ILE A 5 -3.96 6.37 -0.96
N PHE A 6 -4.29 6.59 -2.22
CA PHE A 6 -3.74 5.80 -3.31
C PHE A 6 -3.09 6.67 -4.38
N GLY A 7 -2.10 6.11 -5.08
CA GLY A 7 -1.54 6.68 -6.30
C GLY A 7 -1.71 5.68 -7.43
N SER A 8 -2.35 6.08 -8.52
CA SER A 8 -2.67 5.19 -9.62
C SER A 8 -2.59 5.90 -10.97
N SER A 9 -1.88 5.29 -11.91
CA SER A 9 -1.79 5.80 -13.28
C SER A 9 -2.66 5.00 -14.25
N MET A 10 -2.88 3.70 -13.98
CA MET A 10 -3.63 2.78 -14.85
C MET A 10 -4.98 2.35 -14.26
N GLY A 11 -5.32 2.82 -13.06
CA GLY A 11 -6.61 2.54 -12.44
C GLY A 11 -6.68 1.29 -11.56
N ASN A 12 -5.72 0.39 -11.61
CA ASN A 12 -5.73 -0.84 -10.80
C ASN A 12 -5.65 -0.56 -9.31
N THR A 13 -4.79 0.37 -8.91
CA THR A 13 -4.64 0.75 -7.50
C THR A 13 -5.88 1.47 -7.00
N GLU A 14 -6.47 2.33 -7.82
CA GLU A 14 -7.71 3.03 -7.50
C GLU A 14 -8.86 2.04 -7.28
N GLU A 15 -8.99 1.06 -8.15
CA GLU A 15 -10.02 0.02 -8.05
C GLU A 15 -9.85 -0.80 -6.78
N ALA A 16 -8.63 -1.21 -6.47
CA ALA A 16 -8.31 -1.94 -5.24
C ALA A 16 -8.61 -1.09 -3.99
N ALA A 17 -8.24 0.18 -4.02
CA ALA A 17 -8.52 1.11 -2.92
C ALA A 17 -10.01 1.31 -2.70
N GLY A 18 -10.80 1.40 -3.78
CA GLY A 18 -12.25 1.52 -3.71
C GLY A 18 -12.89 0.29 -3.07
N PHE A 19 -12.49 -0.90 -3.47
CA PHE A 19 -12.96 -2.15 -2.90
C PHE A 19 -12.62 -2.24 -1.41
N LEU A 20 -11.40 -1.87 -1.04
CA LEU A 20 -10.97 -1.83 0.35
C LEU A 20 -11.84 -0.86 1.17
N ALA A 21 -12.06 0.35 0.66
CA ALA A 21 -12.83 1.38 1.35
C ALA A 21 -14.27 0.92 1.61
N GLU A 22 -14.89 0.28 0.63
CA GLU A 22 -16.27 -0.21 0.73
C GLU A 22 -16.42 -1.38 1.71
N ASN A 23 -15.38 -2.19 1.86
CA ASN A 23 -15.45 -3.44 2.62
C ASN A 23 -14.75 -3.38 3.98
N LEU A 24 -14.06 -2.28 4.30
CA LEU A 24 -13.35 -2.15 5.57
C LEU A 24 -14.30 -2.17 6.79
N GLY A 25 -15.51 -1.67 6.64
CA GLY A 25 -16.48 -1.65 7.72
C GLY A 25 -16.19 -0.63 8.83
N LEU A 26 -15.30 0.31 8.56
CA LEU A 26 -14.92 1.41 9.46
C LEU A 26 -14.99 2.71 8.68
N GLU A 27 -15.30 3.81 9.37
CA GLU A 27 -15.38 5.13 8.75
C GLU A 27 -14.03 5.51 8.15
N ASN A 28 -14.04 5.90 6.86
CA ASN A 28 -12.81 6.24 6.14
C ASN A 28 -13.07 7.30 5.07
N GLU A 29 -11.99 7.93 4.64
CA GLU A 29 -11.97 8.87 3.52
C GLU A 29 -11.00 8.36 2.47
N LEU A 30 -11.50 8.18 1.24
CA LEU A 30 -10.71 7.68 0.11
C LEU A 30 -10.21 8.85 -0.74
N LEU A 31 -8.90 8.98 -0.90
CA LEU A 31 -8.27 10.10 -1.59
C LEU A 31 -7.17 9.64 -2.55
N ASN A 32 -7.04 10.35 -3.67
CA ASN A 32 -5.91 10.21 -4.57
C ASN A 32 -4.76 11.08 -4.03
N VAL A 33 -3.57 10.50 -3.91
CA VAL A 33 -2.39 11.20 -3.38
C VAL A 33 -2.00 12.43 -4.21
N ALA A 34 -2.33 12.43 -5.50
CA ALA A 34 -2.09 13.58 -6.38
C ALA A 34 -2.82 14.84 -5.90
N ASN A 35 -3.89 14.70 -5.12
CA ASN A 35 -4.68 15.78 -4.59
C ASN A 35 -4.40 16.06 -3.10
N CYS A 36 -3.34 15.45 -2.56
CA CYS A 36 -2.98 15.54 -1.15
C CYS A 36 -1.59 16.10 -0.97
N ASP A 37 -1.36 16.70 0.19
CA ASP A 37 -0.02 17.06 0.65
C ASP A 37 0.25 16.36 2.00
N ALA A 38 1.46 16.52 2.52
CA ALA A 38 1.85 15.93 3.79
C ALA A 38 0.93 16.39 4.94
N ALA A 39 0.51 17.66 4.93
CA ALA A 39 -0.37 18.21 5.97
C ALA A 39 -1.72 17.49 5.99
N LYS A 40 -2.27 17.16 4.81
CA LYS A 40 -3.53 16.42 4.71
C LYS A 40 -3.39 15.01 5.31
N LEU A 41 -2.32 14.31 4.98
CA LEU A 41 -2.07 12.97 5.53
C LEU A 41 -1.82 13.01 7.04
N ASN A 42 -1.10 14.00 7.52
CA ASN A 42 -0.83 14.16 8.96
C ASN A 42 -2.10 14.36 9.78
N GLY A 43 -3.18 14.83 9.15
CA GLY A 43 -4.48 15.06 9.80
C GLY A 43 -5.29 13.79 10.10
N PHE A 44 -4.91 12.65 9.52
CA PHE A 44 -5.60 11.38 9.80
C PHE A 44 -4.99 10.70 11.03
N ASP A 45 -5.81 9.98 11.78
CA ASP A 45 -5.35 9.20 12.93
C ASP A 45 -4.61 7.95 12.49
N LYS A 46 -5.07 7.34 11.40
CA LYS A 46 -4.54 6.10 10.84
C LYS A 46 -4.62 6.18 9.32
N LEU A 47 -3.71 5.50 8.64
CA LEU A 47 -3.60 5.54 7.18
C LEU A 47 -3.48 4.16 6.58
N ILE A 48 -4.15 3.98 5.43
CA ILE A 48 -3.93 2.83 4.55
C ILE A 48 -3.46 3.41 3.21
N LEU A 49 -2.27 3.03 2.78
CA LEU A 49 -1.62 3.61 1.61
C LEU A 49 -1.51 2.59 0.49
N GLY A 50 -1.90 2.99 -0.71
CA GLY A 50 -1.84 2.14 -1.89
C GLY A 50 -0.91 2.70 -2.95
N VAL A 51 -0.02 1.86 -3.50
CA VAL A 51 1.00 2.27 -4.46
C VAL A 51 1.16 1.26 -5.58
N SER A 52 1.30 1.74 -6.82
CA SER A 52 1.70 0.92 -7.96
C SER A 52 3.21 0.93 -8.10
N THR A 53 3.78 -0.20 -8.53
CA THR A 53 5.19 -0.31 -8.84
C THR A 53 5.40 -0.08 -10.34
N TRP A 54 6.33 0.81 -10.67
CA TRP A 54 6.71 1.14 -12.05
C TRP A 54 8.11 0.65 -12.36
N GLY A 55 8.30 0.17 -13.58
CA GLY A 55 9.61 -0.30 -14.03
C GLY A 55 10.22 -1.32 -13.08
N THR A 56 11.45 -1.10 -12.66
CA THR A 56 12.23 -2.00 -11.80
C THR A 56 12.10 -1.67 -10.31
N GLY A 57 10.88 -1.46 -9.84
CA GLY A 57 10.60 -1.22 -8.43
C GLY A 57 10.43 0.25 -8.06
N ASP A 58 10.13 1.11 -9.05
CA ASP A 58 9.97 2.55 -8.82
C ASP A 58 8.57 2.88 -8.31
N LEU A 59 8.48 3.96 -7.53
CA LEU A 59 7.20 4.51 -7.08
C LEU A 59 6.40 5.01 -8.28
N GLN A 60 5.08 4.80 -8.24
CA GLN A 60 4.17 5.41 -9.19
C GLN A 60 4.35 6.95 -9.13
N ASP A 61 4.19 7.64 -10.27
CA ASP A 61 4.53 9.05 -10.46
C ASP A 61 3.99 9.99 -9.36
N ASP A 62 2.74 9.82 -8.96
CA ASP A 62 2.13 10.71 -7.96
C ASP A 62 2.77 10.55 -6.58
N TRP A 63 3.15 9.32 -6.23
CA TRP A 63 3.90 9.05 -5.00
C TRP A 63 5.35 9.52 -5.10
N ASP A 64 5.96 9.40 -6.27
CA ASP A 64 7.33 9.88 -6.49
C ASP A 64 7.42 11.40 -6.34
N ALA A 65 6.37 12.10 -6.77
CA ALA A 65 6.28 13.56 -6.66
C ALA A 65 5.87 14.05 -5.26
N PHE A 66 5.42 13.15 -4.38
CA PHE A 66 4.94 13.50 -3.05
C PHE A 66 6.09 13.91 -2.12
N ASP A 67 5.89 14.98 -1.35
CA ASP A 67 6.88 15.47 -0.38
C ASP A 67 6.80 14.69 0.93
N PHE A 68 7.58 13.63 1.03
CA PHE A 68 7.66 12.81 2.23
C PHE A 68 8.33 13.53 3.41
N GLY A 69 9.13 14.55 3.13
CA GLY A 69 9.83 15.30 4.18
C GLY A 69 8.89 16.00 5.15
N GLY A 70 7.65 16.29 4.73
CA GLY A 70 6.63 16.91 5.57
C GLY A 70 5.79 15.93 6.38
N LEU A 71 5.95 14.62 6.17
CA LEU A 71 5.19 13.61 6.91
C LEU A 71 5.60 13.53 8.38
N LYS A 72 4.61 13.53 9.26
CA LYS A 72 4.77 13.40 10.71
C LYS A 72 3.77 12.37 11.20
N LEU A 73 4.21 11.12 11.26
CA LEU A 73 3.35 9.98 11.55
C LEU A 73 3.70 9.28 12.87
N SER A 74 4.39 9.97 13.76
CA SER A 74 4.80 9.41 15.05
C SER A 74 3.62 8.87 15.84
N GLY A 75 3.68 7.58 16.18
CA GLY A 75 2.62 6.91 16.93
C GLY A 75 1.39 6.54 16.11
N LYS A 76 1.35 6.86 14.81
CA LYS A 76 0.21 6.54 13.95
C LYS A 76 0.34 5.16 13.34
N THR A 77 -0.79 4.48 13.20
CA THR A 77 -0.86 3.16 12.56
C THR A 77 -1.02 3.32 11.06
N VAL A 78 -0.17 2.64 10.29
CA VAL A 78 -0.18 2.67 8.83
C VAL A 78 -0.15 1.26 8.29
N ALA A 79 -0.96 0.99 7.26
CA ALA A 79 -0.90 -0.25 6.49
C ALA A 79 -0.69 0.10 5.03
N ILE A 80 0.01 -0.76 4.29
CA ILE A 80 0.40 -0.51 2.90
C ILE A 80 -0.10 -1.66 2.04
N PHE A 81 -0.68 -1.35 0.87
CA PHE A 81 -0.91 -2.33 -0.17
C PHE A 81 -0.30 -1.83 -1.48
N GLY A 82 0.00 -2.74 -2.38
CA GLY A 82 0.66 -2.35 -3.60
C GLY A 82 0.32 -3.26 -4.76
N MET A 83 0.46 -2.72 -5.98
CA MET A 83 0.24 -3.42 -7.23
C MET A 83 1.57 -3.70 -7.91
N GLY A 84 1.71 -4.88 -8.48
CA GLY A 84 2.88 -5.26 -9.24
C GLY A 84 2.53 -6.28 -10.31
N ASP A 85 3.52 -6.66 -11.11
CA ASP A 85 3.41 -7.66 -12.17
C ASP A 85 4.50 -8.71 -11.94
N ALA A 86 4.12 -9.83 -11.36
CA ALA A 86 5.06 -10.87 -10.95
C ALA A 86 5.70 -11.62 -12.13
N GLU A 87 5.07 -11.63 -13.30
CA GLU A 87 5.63 -12.28 -14.49
C GLU A 87 6.60 -11.38 -15.24
N SER A 88 6.20 -10.12 -15.50
CA SER A 88 7.03 -9.18 -16.24
C SER A 88 8.14 -8.56 -15.40
N TYR A 89 7.95 -8.43 -14.10
CA TYR A 89 8.88 -7.79 -13.18
C TYR A 89 9.12 -8.65 -11.93
N ALA A 90 9.46 -9.92 -12.14
CA ALA A 90 9.67 -10.88 -11.05
C ALA A 90 10.80 -10.49 -10.10
N ASP A 91 11.81 -9.76 -10.58
CA ASP A 91 12.96 -9.31 -9.79
C ASP A 91 12.69 -8.07 -8.93
N SER A 92 11.56 -7.41 -9.16
CA SER A 92 11.21 -6.15 -8.49
C SER A 92 9.73 -6.10 -8.12
N PHE A 93 9.12 -7.25 -7.92
CA PHE A 93 7.68 -7.37 -7.64
C PHE A 93 7.25 -6.51 -6.47
N CYS A 94 6.29 -5.61 -6.71
CA CYS A 94 5.77 -4.67 -5.71
C CYS A 94 6.85 -3.89 -4.94
N GLY A 95 8.00 -3.65 -5.58
CA GLY A 95 9.14 -2.97 -4.93
C GLY A 95 8.82 -1.57 -4.41
N ALA A 96 7.88 -0.88 -5.06
CA ALA A 96 7.44 0.45 -4.60
C ALA A 96 6.89 0.44 -3.18
N MET A 97 6.28 -0.68 -2.74
CA MET A 97 5.82 -0.82 -1.35
C MET A 97 6.99 -0.71 -0.37
N GLY A 98 8.14 -1.27 -0.71
CA GLY A 98 9.34 -1.18 0.13
C GLY A 98 9.84 0.25 0.25
N LYS A 99 9.81 1.00 -0.83
CA LYS A 99 10.20 2.43 -0.84
C LYS A 99 9.25 3.26 0.01
N LEU A 100 7.95 3.04 -0.16
CA LEU A 100 6.93 3.73 0.62
C LEU A 100 7.04 3.36 2.12
N TYR A 101 7.29 2.09 2.41
CA TYR A 101 7.54 1.61 3.77
C TYR A 101 8.69 2.38 4.44
N ASP A 102 9.81 2.51 3.74
CA ASP A 102 10.98 3.23 4.28
C ASP A 102 10.63 4.69 4.61
N GLU A 103 9.85 5.35 3.76
CA GLU A 103 9.45 6.73 3.96
C GLU A 103 8.51 6.90 5.17
N VAL A 104 7.53 6.02 5.33
CA VAL A 104 6.59 6.14 6.46
C VAL A 104 7.22 5.73 7.79
N VAL A 105 8.12 4.76 7.79
CA VAL A 105 8.90 4.39 8.98
C VAL A 105 9.79 5.56 9.40
N LYS A 106 10.43 6.21 8.45
CA LYS A 106 11.24 7.40 8.70
C LYS A 106 10.41 8.52 9.31
N ALA A 107 9.14 8.62 8.94
CA ALA A 107 8.20 9.61 9.50
C ALA A 107 7.67 9.22 10.89
N GLY A 108 8.03 8.04 11.41
CA GLY A 108 7.67 7.58 12.75
C GLY A 108 6.46 6.64 12.82
N ALA A 109 5.94 6.19 11.67
CA ALA A 109 4.76 5.33 11.63
C ALA A 109 4.99 3.96 12.23
N ASN A 110 3.93 3.40 12.83
CA ASN A 110 3.86 2.01 13.22
C ASN A 110 3.17 1.24 12.09
N VAL A 111 3.93 0.49 11.30
CA VAL A 111 3.40 -0.21 10.13
C VAL A 111 2.88 -1.59 10.53
N VAL A 112 1.65 -1.88 10.14
CA VAL A 112 0.97 -3.17 10.37
C VAL A 112 0.54 -3.78 9.03
N GLY A 113 0.10 -5.03 9.05
CA GLY A 113 -0.43 -5.67 7.87
C GLY A 113 0.59 -6.40 7.01
N ALA A 114 1.70 -6.85 7.59
CA ALA A 114 2.67 -7.68 6.87
C ALA A 114 2.02 -8.98 6.38
N VAL A 115 2.40 -9.42 5.17
CA VAL A 115 1.81 -10.59 4.51
C VAL A 115 2.91 -11.61 4.20
N SER A 116 2.62 -12.89 4.43
CA SER A 116 3.52 -13.98 4.09
C SER A 116 3.85 -13.99 2.59
N VAL A 117 5.07 -14.39 2.25
CA VAL A 117 5.48 -14.58 0.86
C VAL A 117 4.84 -15.82 0.22
N ASP A 118 4.24 -16.69 1.01
CA ASP A 118 3.59 -17.92 0.52
C ASP A 118 2.43 -17.58 -0.42
N GLY A 119 2.33 -18.30 -1.52
CA GLY A 119 1.28 -18.08 -2.52
C GLY A 119 1.61 -17.02 -3.57
N TYR A 120 2.78 -16.41 -3.51
CA TYR A 120 3.27 -15.46 -4.50
C TYR A 120 4.43 -16.06 -5.30
N LYS A 121 4.45 -15.77 -6.60
CA LYS A 121 5.49 -16.25 -7.52
C LYS A 121 6.32 -15.05 -7.97
N PHE A 122 7.51 -14.89 -7.41
CA PHE A 122 8.41 -13.81 -7.76
C PHE A 122 9.83 -14.22 -7.42
N ASP A 123 10.83 -13.52 -7.96
CA ASP A 123 12.24 -13.79 -7.66
C ASP A 123 12.75 -12.93 -6.50
N GLU A 124 12.57 -11.61 -6.61
CA GLU A 124 13.01 -10.67 -5.58
C GLU A 124 12.00 -9.53 -5.41
N SER A 125 11.96 -8.92 -4.22
CA SER A 125 11.16 -7.74 -3.95
C SER A 125 11.76 -6.91 -2.81
N GLU A 126 11.89 -5.59 -3.03
CA GLU A 126 12.25 -4.64 -1.98
C GLU A 126 11.18 -4.55 -0.89
N ALA A 127 9.97 -5.02 -1.17
CA ALA A 127 8.86 -5.04 -0.21
C ALA A 127 8.99 -6.17 0.81
N VAL A 128 9.91 -7.12 0.61
CA VAL A 128 10.14 -8.21 1.56
C VAL A 128 11.16 -7.77 2.61
N ARG A 129 10.76 -7.77 3.85
CA ARG A 129 11.59 -7.40 5.00
C ARG A 129 11.37 -8.43 6.10
N GLY A 130 12.44 -9.05 6.56
CA GLY A 130 12.33 -10.09 7.60
C GLY A 130 11.55 -11.32 7.17
N GLY A 131 11.57 -11.65 5.88
CA GLY A 131 10.90 -12.83 5.32
C GLY A 131 9.42 -12.65 4.99
N LYS A 132 8.87 -11.44 5.13
CA LYS A 132 7.48 -11.12 4.80
C LYS A 132 7.39 -9.86 3.97
N PHE A 133 6.31 -9.74 3.19
CA PHE A 133 5.97 -8.46 2.58
C PHE A 133 5.56 -7.46 3.67
N VAL A 134 5.97 -6.20 3.52
CA VAL A 134 5.63 -5.12 4.47
C VAL A 134 4.15 -4.74 4.44
N GLY A 135 3.42 -5.21 3.45
CA GLY A 135 1.99 -4.96 3.27
C GLY A 135 1.39 -5.98 2.32
N LEU A 136 0.24 -5.68 1.73
CA LEU A 136 -0.47 -6.58 0.84
C LEU A 136 -0.04 -6.39 -0.62
N PRO A 137 0.69 -7.35 -1.22
CA PRO A 137 0.99 -7.29 -2.65
C PRO A 137 -0.18 -7.83 -3.47
N LEU A 138 -0.51 -7.14 -4.55
CA LEU A 138 -1.58 -7.51 -5.48
C LEU A 138 -1.02 -7.55 -6.90
N ASP A 139 -1.52 -8.46 -7.72
CA ASP A 139 -1.12 -8.63 -9.10
C ASP A 139 -2.35 -8.73 -10.00
N ALA A 140 -2.84 -7.59 -10.45
CA ALA A 140 -4.03 -7.53 -11.30
C ALA A 140 -3.75 -7.97 -12.75
N ASP A 141 -2.49 -7.97 -13.16
CA ASP A 141 -2.11 -8.36 -14.52
C ASP A 141 -2.13 -9.88 -14.71
N ASN A 142 -1.70 -10.64 -13.72
CA ASN A 142 -1.56 -12.10 -13.81
C ASN A 142 -2.55 -12.86 -12.92
N GLU A 143 -2.99 -12.26 -11.83
CA GLU A 143 -3.83 -12.91 -10.81
C GLU A 143 -5.01 -12.03 -10.39
N SER A 144 -5.69 -11.41 -11.37
CA SER A 144 -6.81 -10.49 -11.09
C SER A 144 -7.92 -11.12 -10.25
N GLU A 145 -8.16 -12.44 -10.41
CA GLU A 145 -9.17 -13.19 -9.67
C GLU A 145 -8.85 -13.30 -8.18
N LYS A 146 -7.59 -13.08 -7.80
CA LYS A 146 -7.15 -13.13 -6.40
C LYS A 146 -7.19 -11.79 -5.70
N THR A 147 -7.39 -10.69 -6.43
CA THR A 147 -7.34 -9.33 -5.87
C THR A 147 -8.36 -9.15 -4.75
N GLU A 148 -9.63 -9.38 -5.02
CA GLU A 148 -10.69 -9.18 -4.01
C GLU A 148 -10.57 -10.15 -2.83
N PRO A 149 -10.35 -11.46 -3.04
CA PRO A 149 -10.12 -12.37 -1.93
C PRO A 149 -8.92 -11.98 -1.05
N ARG A 150 -7.82 -11.53 -1.65
CA ARG A 150 -6.64 -11.07 -0.91
C ARG A 150 -6.95 -9.84 -0.08
N ILE A 151 -7.66 -8.87 -0.63
CA ILE A 151 -8.06 -7.67 0.10
C ILE A 151 -8.98 -8.03 1.26
N SER A 152 -9.97 -8.90 1.03
CA SER A 152 -10.90 -9.31 2.08
C SER A 152 -10.20 -9.99 3.25
N ALA A 153 -9.26 -10.90 2.97
CA ALA A 153 -8.47 -11.56 4.01
C ALA A 153 -7.58 -10.56 4.76
N TRP A 154 -7.00 -9.62 4.03
CA TRP A 154 -6.14 -8.59 4.63
C TRP A 154 -6.92 -7.64 5.53
N ILE A 155 -8.14 -7.27 5.13
CA ILE A 155 -9.04 -6.46 5.96
C ILE A 155 -9.23 -7.12 7.33
N GLU A 156 -9.50 -8.41 7.36
CA GLU A 156 -9.68 -9.14 8.62
C GLU A 156 -8.40 -9.10 9.48
N GLN A 157 -7.24 -9.14 8.84
CA GLN A 157 -5.95 -9.06 9.51
C GLN A 157 -5.68 -7.68 10.11
N ILE A 158 -5.94 -6.60 9.36
CA ILE A 158 -5.59 -5.24 9.80
C ILE A 158 -6.67 -4.57 10.65
N LYS A 159 -7.92 -4.96 10.51
CA LYS A 159 -9.06 -4.32 11.17
C LYS A 159 -8.89 -4.12 12.68
N PRO A 160 -8.36 -5.08 13.46
CA PRO A 160 -8.13 -4.86 14.90
C PRO A 160 -7.19 -3.70 15.21
N HIS A 161 -6.31 -3.33 14.28
CA HIS A 161 -5.37 -2.22 14.44
C HIS A 161 -6.00 -0.88 14.06
N PHE A 162 -7.12 -0.89 13.34
CA PHE A 162 -7.78 0.30 12.81
C PHE A 162 -9.10 0.62 13.51
N ALA A 163 -9.63 -0.33 14.24
CA ALA A 163 -10.89 -0.16 14.99
C ALA A 163 -10.74 0.73 16.22
#